data_20259a2bea7098dfb41031d078c8b73a
#
_entry.id   20259a2bea7098dfb41031d078c8b73a
#
_cell.length_a   1.000
_cell.length_b   1.000
_cell.length_c   1.000
_cell.angle_alpha   90.00
_cell.angle_beta   90.00
_cell.angle_gamma   90.00
#
_symmetry.space_group_name_H-M   'P 1'
#
loop_
_entity.id
_entity.type
_entity.pdbx_description
1 polymer ?
#
loop_
_entity_poly.entity_id
_entity_poly.type
_entity_poly.pdbx_seq_one_letter_code
_entity_poly.pdbx_strand_id
1 'polypeptide(L)'
;DIIISGGENISTVEVESVIYSHPDVQEVAVIPVPDNKWGEVPKAFVVPKPGREPKAEDIIDFTKSHLARFKAPKYVEFGELPKTATGKIQKFKLRDREWQGHRRIN
;
A
#
# COMPACT_ATOMS: atom_id res chain seq x y z
N ASP A 1 -5.84 7.31 -6.69
CA ASP A 1 -4.65 8.03 -6.26
C ASP A 1 -3.43 7.65 -7.07
N ILE A 2 -2.56 8.62 -7.27
CA ILE A 2 -1.29 8.42 -7.95
C ILE A 2 -0.17 8.74 -6.96
N ILE A 3 0.82 7.85 -6.88
CA ILE A 3 2.02 8.06 -6.09
C ILE A 3 3.12 8.52 -7.04
N ILE A 4 3.82 9.58 -6.69
CA ILE A 4 4.95 10.07 -7.49
C ILE A 4 6.22 9.70 -6.75
N SER A 5 6.92 8.68 -7.26
CA SER A 5 8.11 8.13 -6.64
C SER A 5 9.29 8.31 -7.59
N GLY A 6 10.24 9.16 -7.20
CA GLY A 6 11.42 9.44 -8.03
C GLY A 6 11.05 9.94 -9.43
N GLY A 7 9.94 10.68 -9.56
CA GLY A 7 9.47 11.16 -10.85
C GLY A 7 8.61 10.17 -11.63
N GLU A 8 8.44 8.95 -11.13
CA GLU A 8 7.62 7.93 -11.78
C GLU A 8 6.23 7.89 -11.15
N ASN A 9 5.20 7.78 -11.98
CA ASN A 9 3.82 7.71 -11.53
C ASN A 9 3.43 6.26 -11.23
N ILE A 10 2.85 6.03 -10.05
CA ILE A 10 2.38 4.71 -9.62
C ILE A 10 0.90 4.81 -9.30
N SER A 11 0.07 4.02 -9.97
CA SER A 11 -1.36 3.95 -9.67
C SER A 11 -1.59 3.06 -8.44
N THR A 12 -2.20 3.62 -7.39
CA THR A 12 -2.53 2.84 -6.20
C THR A 12 -3.54 1.74 -6.53
N VAL A 13 -4.47 2.02 -7.46
CA VAL A 13 -5.49 1.05 -7.87
C VAL A 13 -4.83 -0.15 -8.55
N GLU A 14 -3.85 0.08 -9.40
CA GLU A 14 -3.12 -0.99 -10.08
C GLU A 14 -2.40 -1.88 -9.06
N VAL A 15 -1.70 -1.27 -8.11
CA VAL A 15 -0.95 -2.01 -7.09
C VAL A 15 -1.91 -2.79 -6.18
N GLU A 16 -3.01 -2.15 -5.75
CA GLU A 16 -4.03 -2.80 -4.93
C GLU A 16 -4.62 -4.01 -5.64
N SER A 17 -4.91 -3.87 -6.93
CA SER A 17 -5.50 -4.95 -7.72
C SER A 17 -4.59 -6.18 -7.75
N VAL A 18 -3.29 -5.97 -7.95
CA VAL A 18 -2.32 -7.07 -7.95
C VAL A 18 -2.23 -7.72 -6.57
N ILE A 19 -2.09 -6.91 -5.51
CA ILE A 19 -1.96 -7.47 -4.15
C ILE A 19 -3.23 -8.22 -3.76
N TYR A 20 -4.39 -7.69 -4.12
CA TYR A 20 -5.67 -8.34 -3.81
C TYR A 20 -5.79 -9.73 -4.44
N SER A 21 -5.09 -9.99 -5.53
CA SER A 21 -5.10 -11.31 -6.17
C SER A 21 -4.24 -12.34 -5.45
N HIS A 22 -3.44 -11.93 -4.47
CA HIS A 22 -2.65 -12.87 -3.67
C HIS A 22 -3.58 -13.76 -2.83
N PRO A 23 -3.34 -15.08 -2.79
CA PRO A 23 -4.26 -16.00 -2.13
C PRO A 23 -4.44 -15.75 -0.63
N ASP A 24 -3.48 -15.13 0.04
CA ASP A 24 -3.55 -14.89 1.48
C ASP A 24 -4.12 -13.52 1.85
N VAL A 25 -4.50 -12.69 0.86
CA VAL A 25 -4.96 -11.32 1.11
C VAL A 25 -6.48 -11.24 1.12
N GLN A 26 -7.03 -10.73 2.22
CA GLN A 26 -8.46 -10.48 2.39
C GLN A 26 -8.82 -9.07 1.92
N GLU A 27 -8.04 -8.07 2.34
CA GLU A 27 -8.24 -6.67 1.99
C GLU A 27 -6.89 -5.99 1.85
N VAL A 28 -6.84 -4.92 1.06
CA VAL A 28 -5.62 -4.15 0.88
C VAL A 28 -5.94 -2.69 0.62
N ALA A 29 -5.10 -1.80 1.14
CA ALA A 29 -5.12 -0.39 0.79
C ALA A 29 -3.68 0.04 0.57
N VAL A 30 -3.42 0.74 -0.54
CA VAL A 30 -2.09 1.26 -0.88
C VAL A 30 -2.15 2.76 -0.85
N ILE A 31 -1.21 3.38 -0.14
CA ILE A 31 -1.11 4.83 -0.03
C ILE A 31 0.32 5.29 -0.26
N PRO A 32 0.51 6.57 -0.64
CA PRO A 32 1.86 7.15 -0.64
C PRO A 32 2.31 7.38 0.80
N VAL A 33 3.59 7.11 1.06
CA VAL A 33 4.23 7.50 2.33
C VAL A 33 5.50 8.27 2.02
N PRO A 34 5.95 9.16 2.94
CA PRO A 34 7.15 9.96 2.69
C PRO A 34 8.40 9.10 2.61
N ASP A 35 9.31 9.47 1.71
CA ASP A 35 10.59 8.81 1.53
C ASP A 35 11.66 9.85 1.24
N ASN A 36 12.78 9.79 1.96
CA ASN A 36 13.85 10.77 1.84
C ASN A 36 14.52 10.76 0.47
N LYS A 37 14.56 9.60 -0.19
CA LYS A 37 15.23 9.46 -1.47
C LYS A 37 14.30 9.72 -2.66
N TRP A 38 13.08 9.19 -2.58
CA TRP A 38 12.18 9.17 -3.73
C TRP A 38 11.03 10.15 -3.64
N GLY A 39 10.90 10.87 -2.52
CA GLY A 39 9.77 11.76 -2.24
C GLY A 39 8.60 10.99 -1.66
N GLU A 40 8.04 10.09 -2.44
CA GLU A 40 6.98 9.19 -2.01
C GLU A 40 7.30 7.78 -2.46
N VAL A 41 6.84 6.80 -1.68
CA VAL A 41 6.87 5.39 -2.08
C VAL A 41 5.56 4.73 -1.66
N PRO A 42 5.16 3.63 -2.32
CA PRO A 42 3.94 2.93 -1.93
C PRO A 42 4.13 2.19 -0.60
N LYS A 43 3.09 2.26 0.25
CA LYS A 43 2.97 1.40 1.41
C LYS A 43 1.64 0.67 1.31
N ALA A 44 1.67 -0.65 1.47
CA ALA A 44 0.48 -1.48 1.43
C ALA A 44 0.06 -1.84 2.86
N PHE A 45 -1.23 -1.67 3.14
CA PHE A 45 -1.85 -2.13 4.39
C PHE A 45 -2.71 -3.32 4.02
N VAL A 46 -2.43 -4.47 4.60
CA VAL A 46 -3.02 -5.74 4.20
C VAL A 46 -3.73 -6.41 5.37
N VAL A 47 -4.97 -6.84 5.11
CA VAL A 47 -5.67 -7.72 6.04
C VAL A 47 -5.52 -9.14 5.49
N PRO A 48 -4.83 -10.04 6.21
CA PRO A 48 -4.72 -11.42 5.75
C PRO A 48 -6.05 -12.16 5.85
N LYS A 49 -6.24 -13.16 5.00
CA LYS A 49 -7.37 -14.06 5.16
C LYS A 49 -7.26 -14.81 6.48
N PRO A 50 -8.39 -15.21 7.07
CA PRO A 50 -8.37 -15.96 8.34
C PRO A 50 -7.47 -17.18 8.25
N GLY A 51 -6.62 -17.36 9.27
CA GLY A 51 -5.69 -18.48 9.34
C GLY A 51 -4.46 -18.37 8.48
N ARG A 52 -4.28 -17.26 7.76
CA ARG A 52 -3.10 -17.03 6.93
C ARG A 52 -2.17 -16.04 7.59
N GLU A 53 -0.87 -16.24 7.42
CA GLU A 53 0.15 -15.37 8.02
C GLU A 53 1.22 -15.05 6.98
N PRO A 54 0.86 -14.31 5.90
CA PRO A 54 1.85 -13.91 4.90
C PRO A 54 2.85 -12.97 5.51
N LYS A 55 4.07 -12.99 5.00
CA LYS A 55 5.11 -12.04 5.41
C LYS A 55 5.13 -10.85 4.46
N ALA A 56 5.66 -9.72 4.94
CA ALA A 56 5.77 -8.53 4.12
C ALA A 56 6.50 -8.81 2.81
N GLU A 57 7.61 -9.54 2.86
CA GLU A 57 8.39 -9.88 1.68
C GLU A 57 7.60 -10.74 0.68
N ASP A 58 6.67 -11.58 1.15
CA ASP A 58 5.85 -12.38 0.24
C ASP A 58 4.97 -11.46 -0.63
N ILE A 59 4.38 -10.44 -0.01
CA ILE A 59 3.53 -9.48 -0.71
C ILE A 59 4.37 -8.64 -1.68
N ILE A 60 5.52 -8.17 -1.23
CA ILE A 60 6.42 -7.36 -2.04
C ILE A 60 6.90 -8.14 -3.27
N ASP A 61 7.38 -9.37 -3.05
CA ASP A 61 7.88 -10.21 -4.13
C ASP A 61 6.78 -10.59 -5.12
N PHE A 62 5.59 -10.89 -4.61
CA PHE A 62 4.43 -11.17 -5.45
C PHE A 62 4.12 -9.97 -6.37
N THR A 63 4.16 -8.76 -5.80
CA THR A 63 3.90 -7.56 -6.60
C THR A 63 4.98 -7.36 -7.66
N LYS A 64 6.25 -7.58 -7.29
CA LYS A 64 7.37 -7.45 -8.23
C LYS A 64 7.30 -8.45 -9.38
N SER A 65 6.66 -9.61 -9.17
CA SER A 65 6.51 -10.60 -10.23
C SER A 65 5.39 -10.27 -11.20
N HIS A 66 4.55 -9.28 -10.89
CA HIS A 66 3.38 -8.90 -11.69
C HIS A 66 3.44 -7.49 -12.24
N LEU A 67 4.23 -6.61 -11.64
CA LEU A 67 4.36 -5.20 -12.03
C LEU A 67 5.82 -4.81 -12.12
N ALA A 68 6.10 -3.66 -12.74
CA ALA A 68 7.44 -3.09 -12.74
C ALA A 68 7.92 -2.93 -11.28
N ARG A 69 9.21 -3.19 -11.04
CA ARG A 69 9.77 -3.24 -9.69
C ARG A 69 9.54 -1.97 -8.89
N PHE A 70 9.61 -0.80 -9.52
CA PHE A 70 9.43 0.47 -8.82
C PHE A 70 7.99 0.66 -8.32
N LYS A 71 7.03 -0.10 -8.83
CA LYS A 71 5.62 -0.03 -8.43
C LYS A 71 5.32 -0.88 -7.20
N ALA A 72 6.22 -1.78 -6.82
CA ALA A 72 6.00 -2.62 -5.65
C ALA A 72 6.05 -1.78 -4.38
N PRO A 73 5.24 -2.13 -3.36
CA PRO A 73 5.29 -1.40 -2.09
C PRO A 73 6.67 -1.56 -1.46
N LYS A 74 7.18 -0.48 -0.88
CA LYS A 74 8.41 -0.53 -0.10
C LYS A 74 8.14 -1.07 1.30
N TYR A 75 6.94 -0.81 1.82
CA TYR A 75 6.54 -1.25 3.14
C TYR A 75 5.20 -1.97 3.06
N VAL A 76 5.04 -2.98 3.91
CA VAL A 76 3.77 -3.70 4.08
C VAL A 76 3.48 -3.80 5.56
N GLU A 77 2.29 -3.38 5.95
CA GLU A 77 1.83 -3.47 7.33
C GLU A 77 0.57 -4.32 7.36
N PHE A 78 0.48 -5.25 8.30
CA PHE A 78 -0.67 -6.12 8.47
C PHE A 78 -1.54 -5.64 9.63
N GLY A 79 -2.86 -5.78 9.48
CA GLY A 79 -3.80 -5.40 10.52
C GLY A 79 -5.11 -4.93 9.92
N GLU A 80 -6.07 -4.61 10.79
CA GLU A 80 -7.37 -4.12 10.36
C GLU A 80 -7.25 -2.73 9.74
N LEU A 81 -8.13 -2.46 8.77
CA LEU A 81 -8.18 -1.16 8.09
C LEU A 81 -9.32 -0.32 8.65
N PRO A 82 -9.12 1.01 8.77
CA PRO A 82 -10.20 1.89 9.20
C PRO A 82 -11.31 1.93 8.15
N LYS A 83 -12.55 1.79 8.59
CA LYS A 83 -13.70 1.73 7.68
C LYS A 83 -14.83 2.61 8.16
N THR A 84 -15.64 3.05 7.20
CA THR A 84 -16.91 3.71 7.49
C THR A 84 -17.91 2.69 8.02
N ALA A 85 -19.06 3.18 8.52
CA ALA A 85 -20.14 2.31 8.96
C ALA A 85 -20.65 1.38 7.85
N THR A 86 -20.50 1.78 6.59
CA THR A 86 -20.92 0.98 5.45
C THR A 86 -19.82 0.06 4.91
N GLY A 87 -18.66 0.02 5.59
CA GLY A 87 -17.57 -0.89 5.22
C GLY A 87 -16.55 -0.36 4.23
N LYS A 88 -16.60 0.92 3.91
CA LYS A 88 -15.66 1.53 2.96
C LYS A 88 -14.36 1.90 3.67
N ILE A 89 -13.22 1.52 3.07
CA ILE A 89 -11.90 1.81 3.64
C ILE A 89 -11.63 3.32 3.62
N GLN A 90 -11.20 3.85 4.76
CA GLN A 90 -10.90 5.27 4.93
C GLN A 90 -9.40 5.52 4.81
N LYS A 91 -8.90 5.59 3.56
CA LYS A 91 -7.48 5.78 3.31
C LYS A 91 -6.92 7.06 3.93
N PHE A 92 -7.76 8.10 4.05
CA PHE A 92 -7.27 9.36 4.62
C PHE A 92 -6.76 9.20 6.04
N LYS A 93 -7.35 8.29 6.82
CA LYS A 93 -6.88 8.02 8.18
C LYS A 93 -5.51 7.38 8.19
N LEU A 94 -5.26 6.50 7.21
CA LEU A 94 -3.94 5.89 7.05
C LEU A 94 -2.92 6.94 6.63
N ARG A 95 -3.27 7.81 5.69
CA ARG A 95 -2.38 8.88 5.24
C ARG A 95 -2.06 9.84 6.37
N ASP A 96 -3.06 10.25 7.14
CA ASP A 96 -2.86 11.18 8.26
C ASP A 96 -1.84 10.61 9.25
N ARG A 97 -1.95 9.33 9.57
CA ARG A 97 -1.02 8.67 10.48
C ARG A 97 0.40 8.65 9.94
N GLU A 98 0.56 8.29 8.66
CA GLU A 98 1.88 8.13 8.04
C GLU A 98 2.55 9.46 7.73
N TRP A 99 1.78 10.51 7.51
CA TRP A 99 2.30 11.82 7.14
C TRP A 99 2.44 12.79 8.31
N GLN A 100 2.22 12.35 9.54
CA GLN A 100 2.40 13.20 10.72
C GLN A 100 3.82 13.74 10.72
N GLY A 101 3.93 15.08 10.86
CA GLY A 101 5.24 15.74 10.88
C GLY A 101 5.89 15.87 9.50
N HIS A 102 5.21 15.45 8.44
CA HIS A 102 5.70 15.53 7.06
C HIS A 102 4.78 16.39 6.22
N ARG A 103 5.34 16.98 5.17
CA ARG A 103 4.61 17.80 4.23
C ARG A 103 4.67 17.14 2.86
N ARG A 104 3.50 16.98 2.20
CA ARG A 104 3.49 16.49 0.83
C ARG A 104 4.05 17.57 -0.09
N ILE A 105 4.98 17.17 -0.94
CA ILE A 105 5.69 18.11 -1.81
C ILE A 105 4.95 18.33 -3.13
N ASN A 106 4.12 17.39 -3.52
CA ASN A 106 3.40 17.43 -4.80
C ASN A 106 1.90 17.64 -4.65
#